data_3b3d820b7de5c618ef9ebc3106667376
#
_entry.id   3b3d820b7de5c618ef9ebc3106667376
#
_cell.length_a   1.000
_cell.length_b   1.000
_cell.length_c   1.000
_cell.angle_alpha   90.00
_cell.angle_beta   90.00
_cell.angle_gamma   90.00
#
_symmetry.space_group_name_H-M   'P 1'
#
loop_
_entity.id
_entity.type
_entity.pdbx_description
1 polymer ?
#
loop_
_entity_poly.entity_id
_entity_poly.type
_entity_poly.pdbx_seq_one_letter_code
_entity_poly.pdbx_strand_id
1 'polypeptide(L)'
;VEDCETDIMVFGADNVGGIAGYQGTATAEHTSIVRNCTSRESVTGYGYNTGGISGSITSYGDSFIENCQAYGDVSSSLHQVGGIVGYIVSKGETAVDGCIAYGNCRGQHSVGGICGYAKCNDAACIVDIVNSIYAGREVEATGNNGSNGYTLATGLVGWLQVGTGKAHIVNCASRVQTVKTVGK
;
A
#
# COMPACT_ATOMS: atom_id res chain seq x y z
N VAL A 1 -14.29 -7.95 4.38
CA VAL A 1 -13.73 -9.15 3.72
C VAL A 1 -12.83 -9.84 4.72
N GLU A 2 -13.11 -11.11 5.01
CA GLU A 2 -12.36 -11.85 6.03
C GLU A 2 -12.11 -13.28 5.58
N ASP A 3 -10.99 -13.86 6.03
CA ASP A 3 -10.61 -15.26 5.84
C ASP A 3 -10.64 -15.72 4.36
N CYS A 4 -10.16 -14.85 3.46
CA CYS A 4 -10.17 -15.09 2.02
C CYS A 4 -8.76 -15.33 1.46
N GLU A 5 -8.71 -16.17 0.43
CA GLU A 5 -7.47 -16.41 -0.31
C GLU A 5 -7.71 -16.26 -1.82
N THR A 6 -6.75 -15.64 -2.49
CA THR A 6 -6.71 -15.58 -3.96
C THR A 6 -5.44 -16.24 -4.47
N ASP A 7 -5.59 -17.13 -5.46
CA ASP A 7 -4.51 -17.88 -6.09
C ASP A 7 -4.56 -17.66 -7.61
N ILE A 8 -4.65 -16.41 -8.02
CA ILE A 8 -4.70 -15.95 -9.40
C ILE A 8 -3.88 -14.68 -9.59
N MET A 9 -3.26 -14.53 -10.74
CA MET A 9 -2.67 -13.24 -11.14
C MET A 9 -3.77 -12.22 -11.38
N VAL A 10 -3.61 -11.03 -10.77
CA VAL A 10 -4.56 -9.93 -10.89
C VAL A 10 -3.98 -8.84 -11.79
N PHE A 11 -4.76 -8.43 -12.80
CA PHE A 11 -4.41 -7.33 -13.70
C PHE A 11 -5.54 -6.31 -13.73
N GLY A 12 -5.19 -5.03 -13.76
CA GLY A 12 -6.18 -3.96 -13.83
C GLY A 12 -5.58 -2.60 -14.21
N ALA A 13 -6.42 -1.62 -14.43
CA ALA A 13 -5.98 -0.24 -14.68
C ALA A 13 -5.61 0.44 -13.36
N ASP A 14 -6.59 0.96 -12.64
CA ASP A 14 -6.41 1.70 -11.39
C ASP A 14 -7.01 0.94 -10.20
N ASN A 15 -6.49 1.19 -9.01
CA ASN A 15 -6.95 0.60 -7.75
C ASN A 15 -6.94 -0.94 -7.82
N VAL A 16 -5.79 -1.51 -8.08
CA VAL A 16 -5.62 -2.95 -8.26
C VAL A 16 -5.09 -3.58 -6.98
N GLY A 17 -5.82 -4.55 -6.44
CA GLY A 17 -5.42 -5.30 -5.25
C GLY A 17 -5.71 -6.78 -5.38
N GLY A 18 -4.90 -7.63 -4.76
CA GLY A 18 -5.07 -9.08 -4.81
C GLY A 18 -6.36 -9.56 -4.12
N ILE A 19 -6.86 -8.82 -3.13
CA ILE A 19 -8.10 -9.10 -2.39
C ILE A 19 -9.15 -8.02 -2.67
N ALA A 20 -8.78 -6.74 -2.61
CA ALA A 20 -9.69 -5.63 -2.80
C ALA A 20 -9.07 -4.56 -3.71
N GLY A 21 -9.71 -4.19 -4.78
CA GLY A 21 -9.26 -3.06 -5.60
C GLY A 21 -9.41 -1.74 -4.85
N TYR A 22 -10.54 -1.54 -4.20
CA TYR A 22 -10.87 -0.35 -3.43
C TYR A 22 -11.50 -0.72 -2.09
N GLN A 23 -11.07 -0.04 -1.04
CA GLN A 23 -11.61 -0.17 0.30
C GLN A 23 -11.93 1.22 0.86
N GLY A 24 -13.04 1.36 1.56
CA GLY A 24 -13.37 2.63 2.19
C GLY A 24 -14.78 2.72 2.72
N THR A 25 -15.06 3.85 3.36
CA THR A 25 -16.36 4.18 3.93
C THR A 25 -16.84 5.53 3.39
N ALA A 26 -18.14 5.65 3.17
CA ALA A 26 -18.75 6.88 2.68
C ALA A 26 -19.04 7.89 3.82
N THR A 27 -19.11 7.43 5.06
CA THR A 27 -19.40 8.24 6.25
C THR A 27 -18.47 7.88 7.41
N ALA A 28 -18.37 8.76 8.39
CA ALA A 28 -17.53 8.58 9.57
C ALA A 28 -18.01 7.47 10.53
N GLU A 29 -19.26 7.05 10.41
CA GLU A 29 -19.89 6.07 11.31
C GLU A 29 -19.64 4.61 10.89
N HIS A 30 -19.04 4.40 9.75
CA HIS A 30 -18.81 3.07 9.20
C HIS A 30 -17.34 2.66 9.26
N THR A 31 -17.13 1.36 9.40
CA THR A 31 -15.78 0.74 9.38
C THR A 31 -15.68 -0.22 8.21
N SER A 32 -14.55 -0.18 7.52
CA SER A 32 -14.20 -1.11 6.45
C SER A 32 -13.03 -2.00 6.88
N ILE A 33 -13.16 -3.32 6.74
CA ILE A 33 -12.15 -4.27 7.21
C ILE A 33 -11.81 -5.27 6.11
N VAL A 34 -10.50 -5.51 5.92
CA VAL A 34 -9.92 -6.65 5.21
C VAL A 34 -9.01 -7.36 6.19
N ARG A 35 -9.34 -8.61 6.57
CA ARG A 35 -8.64 -9.31 7.64
C ARG A 35 -8.39 -10.78 7.31
N ASN A 36 -7.24 -11.30 7.78
CA ASN A 36 -6.84 -12.71 7.64
C ASN A 36 -6.85 -13.18 6.18
N CYS A 37 -6.50 -12.31 5.23
CA CYS A 37 -6.57 -12.62 3.82
C CYS A 37 -5.18 -12.87 3.23
N THR A 38 -5.14 -13.75 2.22
CA THR A 38 -3.89 -14.10 1.53
C THR A 38 -4.04 -13.90 0.01
N SER A 39 -3.11 -13.14 -0.58
CA SER A 39 -2.92 -13.03 -2.02
C SER A 39 -1.64 -13.74 -2.42
N ARG A 40 -1.73 -14.81 -3.22
CA ARG A 40 -0.57 -15.66 -3.54
C ARG A 40 0.17 -15.23 -4.78
N GLU A 41 -0.54 -14.80 -5.80
CA GLU A 41 0.02 -14.49 -7.11
C GLU A 41 0.27 -12.99 -7.31
N SER A 42 0.94 -12.66 -8.41
CA SER A 42 1.34 -11.28 -8.72
C SER A 42 0.16 -10.38 -8.99
N VAL A 43 0.31 -9.11 -8.58
CA VAL A 43 -0.67 -8.04 -8.81
C VAL A 43 -0.04 -6.97 -9.71
N THR A 44 -0.65 -6.72 -10.87
CA THR A 44 -0.14 -5.78 -11.86
C THR A 44 -1.17 -4.71 -12.21
N GLY A 45 -0.85 -3.47 -11.92
CA GLY A 45 -1.60 -2.29 -12.35
C GLY A 45 -1.00 -1.63 -13.60
N TYR A 46 -1.83 -1.08 -14.45
CA TYR A 46 -1.38 -0.25 -15.59
C TYR A 46 -1.48 1.24 -15.30
N GLY A 47 -2.15 1.61 -14.21
CA GLY A 47 -2.39 2.98 -13.75
C GLY A 47 -1.91 3.24 -12.33
N TYR A 48 -2.80 3.79 -11.50
CA TYR A 48 -2.50 4.21 -10.13
C TYR A 48 -2.93 3.18 -9.09
N ASN A 49 -2.29 3.22 -7.90
CA ASN A 49 -2.73 2.54 -6.68
C ASN A 49 -2.78 1.02 -6.81
N THR A 50 -1.63 0.40 -6.79
CA THR A 50 -1.49 -1.06 -6.84
C THR A 50 -0.95 -1.58 -5.52
N GLY A 51 -1.67 -2.51 -4.89
CA GLY A 51 -1.26 -3.15 -3.65
C GLY A 51 -1.46 -4.66 -3.68
N GLY A 52 -0.63 -5.40 -2.96
CA GLY A 52 -0.73 -6.87 -2.91
C GLY A 52 -2.03 -7.36 -2.27
N ILE A 53 -2.59 -6.59 -1.34
CA ILE A 53 -3.89 -6.86 -0.69
C ILE A 53 -4.94 -5.86 -1.16
N SER A 54 -4.71 -4.56 -1.00
CA SER A 54 -5.67 -3.53 -1.39
C SER A 54 -5.02 -2.49 -2.32
N GLY A 55 -5.66 -2.19 -3.44
CA GLY A 55 -5.20 -1.14 -4.35
C GLY A 55 -5.22 0.22 -3.68
N SER A 56 -6.36 0.60 -3.12
CA SER A 56 -6.48 1.87 -2.38
C SER A 56 -7.45 1.79 -1.21
N ILE A 57 -7.18 2.62 -0.22
CA ILE A 57 -8.08 2.97 0.87
C ILE A 57 -8.43 4.45 0.75
N THR A 58 -9.73 4.75 0.61
CA THR A 58 -10.23 6.13 0.68
C THR A 58 -11.44 6.15 1.60
N SER A 59 -11.27 6.68 2.80
CA SER A 59 -12.26 6.51 3.86
C SER A 59 -12.59 7.80 4.59
N TYR A 60 -13.87 7.98 4.90
CA TYR A 60 -14.36 9.02 5.80
C TYR A 60 -14.40 8.53 7.26
N GLY A 61 -14.68 7.24 7.48
CA GLY A 61 -14.61 6.56 8.76
C GLY A 61 -13.36 5.68 8.86
N ASP A 62 -13.41 4.63 9.66
CA ASP A 62 -12.27 3.80 9.94
C ASP A 62 -12.06 2.72 8.88
N SER A 63 -10.81 2.34 8.65
CA SER A 63 -10.46 1.31 7.67
C SER A 63 -9.25 0.51 8.11
N PHE A 64 -9.37 -0.81 8.13
CA PHE A 64 -8.34 -1.71 8.64
C PHE A 64 -7.95 -2.78 7.62
N ILE A 65 -6.64 -3.02 7.49
CA ILE A 65 -6.06 -4.22 6.86
C ILE A 65 -5.27 -4.93 7.95
N GLU A 66 -5.74 -6.11 8.36
CA GLU A 66 -5.21 -6.82 9.52
C GLU A 66 -4.79 -8.25 9.17
N ASN A 67 -3.60 -8.66 9.63
CA ASN A 67 -3.11 -10.03 9.52
C ASN A 67 -3.15 -10.60 8.10
N CYS A 68 -2.88 -9.78 7.10
CA CYS A 68 -2.92 -10.18 5.69
C CYS A 68 -1.52 -10.49 5.15
N GLN A 69 -1.46 -11.38 4.15
CA GLN A 69 -0.21 -11.79 3.52
C GLN A 69 -0.28 -11.66 2.01
N ALA A 70 0.72 -10.99 1.40
CA ALA A 70 0.88 -10.87 -0.04
C ALA A 70 2.20 -11.53 -0.47
N TYR A 71 2.12 -12.58 -1.28
CA TYR A 71 3.27 -13.37 -1.69
C TYR A 71 3.84 -12.96 -3.05
N GLY A 72 2.98 -12.59 -3.98
CA GLY A 72 3.37 -12.25 -5.35
C GLY A 72 4.00 -10.86 -5.48
N ASP A 73 4.71 -10.66 -6.57
CA ASP A 73 5.26 -9.36 -6.92
C ASP A 73 4.14 -8.35 -7.18
N VAL A 74 4.35 -7.10 -6.77
CA VAL A 74 3.41 -6.02 -6.98
C VAL A 74 4.04 -4.97 -7.90
N SER A 75 3.41 -4.73 -9.05
CA SER A 75 3.95 -3.80 -10.03
C SER A 75 2.90 -2.86 -10.61
N SER A 76 3.32 -1.66 -10.96
CA SER A 76 2.49 -0.71 -11.72
C SER A 76 3.29 0.02 -12.78
N SER A 77 2.62 0.33 -13.89
CA SER A 77 3.17 1.20 -14.92
C SER A 77 3.24 2.67 -14.51
N LEU A 78 2.51 3.08 -13.47
CA LEU A 78 2.48 4.46 -12.97
C LEU A 78 2.86 4.53 -11.47
N HIS A 79 1.97 5.08 -10.64
CA HIS A 79 2.31 5.54 -9.30
C HIS A 79 1.65 4.73 -8.17
N GLN A 80 2.14 4.90 -6.95
CA GLN A 80 1.65 4.37 -5.69
C GLN A 80 1.57 2.83 -5.66
N VAL A 81 2.71 2.22 -5.48
CA VAL A 81 2.84 0.78 -5.34
C VAL A 81 3.24 0.41 -3.93
N GLY A 82 2.50 -0.50 -3.32
CA GLY A 82 2.83 -1.05 -2.00
C GLY A 82 2.64 -2.55 -1.94
N GLY A 83 3.48 -3.24 -1.20
CA GLY A 83 3.37 -4.70 -1.06
C GLY A 83 2.07 -5.15 -0.40
N ILE A 84 1.46 -4.30 0.43
CA ILE A 84 0.15 -4.52 1.04
C ILE A 84 -0.89 -3.56 0.46
N VAL A 85 -0.64 -2.25 0.50
CA VAL A 85 -1.59 -1.24 0.03
C VAL A 85 -0.92 -0.20 -0.85
N GLY A 86 -1.50 0.09 -2.02
CA GLY A 86 -0.98 1.09 -2.95
C GLY A 86 -1.14 2.52 -2.43
N TYR A 87 -2.33 2.87 -1.97
CA TYR A 87 -2.68 4.25 -1.60
C TYR A 87 -3.62 4.32 -0.40
N ILE A 88 -3.34 5.25 0.52
CA ILE A 88 -4.21 5.55 1.67
C ILE A 88 -4.52 7.04 1.68
N VAL A 89 -5.81 7.39 1.70
CA VAL A 89 -6.34 8.70 2.08
C VAL A 89 -7.46 8.48 3.07
N SER A 90 -7.30 8.98 4.27
CA SER A 90 -8.31 8.80 5.32
C SER A 90 -8.66 10.11 6.00
N LYS A 91 -9.86 10.16 6.55
CA LYS A 91 -10.31 11.20 7.49
C LYS A 91 -10.55 10.64 8.89
N GLY A 92 -10.74 9.32 9.02
CA GLY A 92 -10.80 8.58 10.27
C GLY A 92 -9.49 7.87 10.57
N GLU A 93 -9.57 6.78 11.35
CA GLU A 93 -8.44 5.91 11.63
C GLU A 93 -8.25 4.90 10.50
N THR A 94 -7.03 4.73 10.05
CA THR A 94 -6.66 3.69 9.10
C THR A 94 -5.44 2.95 9.62
N ALA A 95 -5.55 1.62 9.76
CA ALA A 95 -4.42 0.82 10.17
C ALA A 95 -4.10 -0.31 9.17
N VAL A 96 -2.81 -0.53 8.97
CA VAL A 96 -2.23 -1.73 8.36
C VAL A 96 -1.45 -2.44 9.46
N ASP A 97 -2.05 -3.48 10.04
CA ASP A 97 -1.54 -4.16 11.23
C ASP A 97 -1.25 -5.65 10.97
N GLY A 98 -0.12 -6.13 11.45
CA GLY A 98 0.25 -7.54 11.41
C GLY A 98 0.41 -8.12 9.99
N CYS A 99 0.66 -7.29 8.99
CA CYS A 99 0.70 -7.71 7.60
C CYS A 99 2.11 -8.06 7.13
N ILE A 100 2.20 -8.99 6.16
CA ILE A 100 3.48 -9.39 5.58
C ILE A 100 3.41 -9.35 4.05
N ALA A 101 4.35 -8.64 3.42
CA ALA A 101 4.54 -8.64 1.98
C ALA A 101 5.87 -9.33 1.62
N TYR A 102 5.82 -10.34 0.75
CA TYR A 102 6.96 -11.16 0.36
C TYR A 102 7.50 -10.84 -1.04
N GLY A 103 6.65 -10.36 -1.93
CA GLY A 103 7.01 -10.04 -3.31
C GLY A 103 7.79 -8.74 -3.45
N ASN A 104 8.41 -8.57 -4.61
CA ASN A 104 9.07 -7.31 -4.96
C ASN A 104 8.04 -6.24 -5.34
N CYS A 105 8.40 -4.96 -5.12
CA CYS A 105 7.55 -3.83 -5.47
C CYS A 105 8.20 -2.97 -6.55
N ARG A 106 7.46 -2.69 -7.64
CA ARG A 106 7.96 -1.87 -8.75
C ARG A 106 6.90 -0.90 -9.27
N GLY A 107 7.28 0.37 -9.43
CA GLY A 107 6.41 1.42 -9.99
C GLY A 107 7.21 2.61 -10.51
N GLN A 108 6.54 3.68 -10.92
CA GLN A 108 7.26 4.90 -11.32
C GLN A 108 7.59 5.79 -10.11
N HIS A 109 6.60 6.06 -9.26
CA HIS A 109 6.76 6.94 -8.10
C HIS A 109 6.11 6.33 -6.86
N SER A 110 6.58 6.74 -5.67
CA SER A 110 6.00 6.36 -4.38
C SER A 110 5.84 4.83 -4.24
N VAL A 111 6.96 4.13 -4.27
CA VAL A 111 7.01 2.69 -4.12
C VAL A 111 7.48 2.35 -2.72
N GLY A 112 6.66 1.61 -1.98
CA GLY A 112 6.98 1.15 -0.62
C GLY A 112 6.79 -0.35 -0.47
N GLY A 113 7.57 -0.97 0.41
CA GLY A 113 7.45 -2.41 0.67
C GLY A 113 6.12 -2.80 1.33
N ILE A 114 5.50 -1.89 2.09
CA ILE A 114 4.18 -2.08 2.71
C ILE A 114 3.14 -1.16 2.07
N CYS A 115 3.39 0.15 2.07
CA CYS A 115 2.46 1.16 1.57
C CYS A 115 3.14 2.05 0.53
N GLY A 116 2.51 2.25 -0.63
CA GLY A 116 3.03 3.15 -1.66
C GLY A 116 2.96 4.61 -1.23
N TYR A 117 1.78 5.09 -0.91
CA TYR A 117 1.56 6.46 -0.46
C TYR A 117 0.45 6.53 0.60
N ALA A 118 0.73 7.18 1.70
CA ALA A 118 -0.25 7.45 2.75
C ALA A 118 -0.40 8.97 2.96
N LYS A 119 -1.65 9.43 3.00
CA LYS A 119 -2.01 10.84 3.18
C LYS A 119 -2.98 11.00 4.34
N CYS A 120 -2.59 11.83 5.32
CA CYS A 120 -3.32 12.10 6.54
C CYS A 120 -3.35 13.62 6.80
N ASN A 121 -4.23 14.33 6.12
CA ASN A 121 -4.27 15.80 6.17
C ASN A 121 -5.24 16.38 7.20
N ASP A 122 -6.32 15.65 7.52
CA ASP A 122 -7.36 16.11 8.44
C ASP A 122 -6.97 15.85 9.89
N ALA A 123 -7.38 16.72 10.82
CA ALA A 123 -7.02 16.63 12.25
C ALA A 123 -7.51 15.34 12.93
N ALA A 124 -8.63 14.76 12.46
CA ALA A 124 -9.16 13.50 12.97
C ALA A 124 -8.49 12.26 12.34
N CYS A 125 -7.72 12.44 11.27
CA CYS A 125 -7.05 11.35 10.59
C CYS A 125 -5.93 10.76 11.44
N ILE A 126 -5.92 9.43 11.52
CA ILE A 126 -4.80 8.65 12.05
C ILE A 126 -4.45 7.59 11.01
N VAL A 127 -3.17 7.48 10.64
CA VAL A 127 -2.68 6.39 9.78
C VAL A 127 -1.61 5.62 10.54
N ASP A 128 -1.91 4.38 10.84
CA ASP A 128 -1.03 3.48 11.57
C ASP A 128 -0.55 2.34 10.65
N ILE A 129 0.76 2.18 10.53
CA ILE A 129 1.39 1.02 9.92
C ILE A 129 2.18 0.35 11.02
N VAL A 130 1.67 -0.76 11.52
CA VAL A 130 2.17 -1.36 12.75
C VAL A 130 2.37 -2.87 12.58
N ASN A 131 3.32 -3.42 13.34
CA ASN A 131 3.58 -4.86 13.41
C ASN A 131 3.77 -5.54 12.04
N SER A 132 4.13 -4.80 11.00
CA SER A 132 4.12 -5.25 9.62
C SER A 132 5.53 -5.47 9.08
N ILE A 133 5.69 -6.46 8.21
CA ILE A 133 7.00 -6.87 7.69
C ILE A 133 6.99 -6.83 6.16
N TYR A 134 7.97 -6.14 5.59
CA TYR A 134 8.34 -6.33 4.20
C TYR A 134 9.50 -7.32 4.10
N ALA A 135 9.24 -8.45 3.48
CA ALA A 135 10.19 -9.55 3.29
C ALA A 135 10.65 -9.72 1.84
N GLY A 136 10.19 -8.88 0.93
CA GLY A 136 10.62 -8.85 -0.46
C GLY A 136 12.08 -8.41 -0.60
N ARG A 137 12.68 -8.74 -1.73
CA ARG A 137 14.11 -8.48 -1.99
C ARG A 137 14.37 -7.11 -2.57
N GLU A 138 13.44 -6.59 -3.37
CA GLU A 138 13.65 -5.36 -4.12
C GLU A 138 12.44 -4.42 -4.05
N VAL A 139 12.74 -3.12 -3.90
CA VAL A 139 11.79 -2.03 -4.11
C VAL A 139 12.39 -1.10 -5.16
N GLU A 140 11.71 -0.94 -6.29
CA GLU A 140 12.19 -0.15 -7.41
C GLU A 140 11.19 0.94 -7.83
N ALA A 141 11.65 2.19 -7.88
CA ALA A 141 10.93 3.30 -8.49
C ALA A 141 11.64 3.74 -9.76
N THR A 142 10.95 3.65 -10.91
CA THR A 142 11.53 3.84 -12.26
C THR A 142 11.14 5.16 -12.92
N GLY A 143 10.52 6.09 -12.18
CA GLY A 143 9.99 7.33 -12.73
C GLY A 143 11.06 8.29 -13.19
N ASN A 144 10.76 8.99 -14.26
CA ASN A 144 11.50 10.18 -14.64
C ASN A 144 11.02 11.35 -13.77
N ASN A 145 11.91 12.25 -13.37
CA ASN A 145 11.62 13.50 -12.65
C ASN A 145 10.74 14.48 -13.47
N GLY A 146 9.77 13.96 -14.25
CA GLY A 146 8.79 14.76 -14.97
C GLY A 146 7.80 15.42 -14.00
N SER A 147 7.50 16.64 -14.25
CA SER A 147 6.51 17.59 -13.72
C SER A 147 6.07 17.59 -12.23
N ASN A 148 6.35 16.58 -11.40
CA ASN A 148 6.07 16.58 -9.96
C ASN A 148 7.21 16.05 -9.09
N GLY A 149 8.37 15.80 -9.65
CA GLY A 149 9.67 15.87 -8.96
C GLY A 149 10.10 14.73 -8.06
N TYR A 150 9.26 13.77 -7.69
CA TYR A 150 9.67 12.80 -6.69
C TYR A 150 9.56 11.35 -7.16
N THR A 151 10.71 10.71 -7.33
CA THR A 151 10.82 9.26 -7.49
C THR A 151 11.25 8.70 -6.13
N LEU A 152 10.35 8.02 -5.43
CA LEU A 152 10.57 7.55 -4.07
C LEU A 152 10.44 6.03 -4.01
N ALA A 153 11.48 5.37 -3.53
CA ALA A 153 11.48 3.95 -3.21
C ALA A 153 11.93 3.75 -1.77
N THR A 154 11.22 2.96 -0.99
CA THR A 154 11.56 2.68 0.39
C THR A 154 11.21 1.25 0.79
N GLY A 155 11.84 0.75 1.84
CA GLY A 155 11.55 -0.57 2.39
C GLY A 155 10.19 -0.69 3.10
N LEU A 156 9.53 0.42 3.47
CA LEU A 156 8.24 0.38 4.17
C LEU A 156 7.20 1.27 3.48
N VAL A 157 7.30 2.59 3.59
CA VAL A 157 6.30 3.54 3.07
C VAL A 157 6.94 4.46 2.05
N GLY A 158 6.50 4.40 0.79
CA GLY A 158 7.07 5.18 -0.32
C GLY A 158 6.95 6.68 -0.10
N TRP A 159 5.77 7.17 0.24
CA TRP A 159 5.53 8.56 0.62
C TRP A 159 4.52 8.66 1.76
N LEU A 160 4.90 9.34 2.82
CA LEU A 160 4.03 9.67 3.94
C LEU A 160 3.83 11.18 4.01
N GLN A 161 2.60 11.63 3.77
CA GLN A 161 2.22 13.04 3.85
C GLN A 161 1.28 13.26 5.03
N VAL A 162 1.72 14.02 6.02
CA VAL A 162 0.93 14.36 7.20
C VAL A 162 0.71 15.86 7.27
N GLY A 163 -0.55 16.28 7.35
CA GLY A 163 -0.95 17.66 7.58
C GLY A 163 -1.20 17.91 9.06
N THR A 164 -2.47 18.01 9.45
CA THR A 164 -2.89 18.19 10.87
C THR A 164 -3.22 16.89 11.58
N GLY A 165 -3.28 15.77 10.86
CA GLY A 165 -3.51 14.42 11.40
C GLY A 165 -2.28 13.82 12.06
N LYS A 166 -2.32 12.51 12.30
CA LYS A 166 -1.22 11.74 12.88
C LYS A 166 -0.90 10.53 12.01
N ALA A 167 0.36 10.14 12.00
CA ALA A 167 0.78 8.89 11.38
C ALA A 167 1.87 8.24 12.21
N HIS A 168 1.78 6.92 12.39
CA HIS A 168 2.76 6.15 13.13
C HIS A 168 3.22 4.94 12.30
N ILE A 169 4.51 4.68 12.31
CA ILE A 169 5.12 3.47 11.80
C ILE A 169 5.84 2.83 12.99
N VAL A 170 5.25 1.78 13.54
CA VAL A 170 5.71 1.21 14.81
C VAL A 170 5.86 -0.30 14.68
N ASN A 171 6.94 -0.83 15.24
CA ASN A 171 7.22 -2.26 15.27
C ASN A 171 7.19 -2.91 13.88
N CYS A 172 7.66 -2.19 12.87
CA CYS A 172 7.75 -2.67 11.48
C CYS A 172 9.18 -3.03 11.11
N ALA A 173 9.32 -3.99 10.21
CA ALA A 173 10.62 -4.40 9.70
C ALA A 173 10.63 -4.47 8.17
N SER A 174 11.77 -4.11 7.56
CA SER A 174 12.03 -4.36 6.15
C SER A 174 13.30 -5.21 6.02
N ARG A 175 13.20 -6.30 5.25
CA ARG A 175 14.32 -7.19 4.91
C ARG A 175 14.82 -6.98 3.48
N VAL A 176 14.46 -5.85 2.88
CA VAL A 176 14.84 -5.51 1.52
C VAL A 176 16.35 -5.56 1.33
N GLN A 177 16.79 -6.18 0.23
CA GLN A 177 18.21 -6.23 -0.15
C GLN A 177 18.61 -5.05 -1.01
N THR A 178 17.67 -4.55 -1.83
CA THR A 178 17.92 -3.47 -2.77
C THR A 178 16.75 -2.49 -2.80
N VAL A 179 17.05 -1.21 -2.60
CA VAL A 179 16.12 -0.11 -2.87
C VAL A 179 16.70 0.71 -4.00
N LYS A 180 15.97 0.86 -5.10
CA LYS A 180 16.42 1.56 -6.30
C LYS A 180 15.50 2.70 -6.67
N THR A 181 16.09 3.81 -7.08
CA THR A 181 15.42 4.84 -7.87
C THR A 181 16.16 4.97 -9.19
N VAL A 182 15.48 4.70 -10.29
CA VAL A 182 16.05 4.81 -11.63
C VAL A 182 15.38 6.01 -12.30
N GLY A 183 16.02 7.19 -12.18
CA GLY A 183 15.66 8.39 -12.91
C GLY A 183 16.56 8.60 -14.12
N LYS A 184 16.03 9.22 -15.17
CA LYS A 184 16.86 9.77 -16.27
C LYS A 184 17.23 11.20 -15.98
#